data_c0b0e54e7410ae8d69b45649acdf02c7
#
_entry.id   c0b0e54e7410ae8d69b45649acdf02c7
#
_cell.length_a   1.000
_cell.length_b   1.000
_cell.length_c   1.000
_cell.angle_alpha   90.00
_cell.angle_beta   90.00
_cell.angle_gamma   90.00
#
_symmetry.space_group_name_H-M   'P 1'
#
loop_
_entity.id
_entity.type
_entity.pdbx_description
1 polymer ?
#
loop_
_entity_poly.entity_id
_entity_poly.type
_entity_poly.pdbx_seq_one_letter_code
_entity_poly.pdbx_strand_id
1 'polypeptide(L)'
;MQGINNKEVAKLIMQALNFKQEGNLISAELNLKKALKIEPDNFIVLNNLGNIYSVKNQLNKAKNFFSRAINIKQDYSSAIFNLALINEEMGNKKVAVGLYKNAIKYDPDNLGFHYNLSRIDETFFNNNNIKNVKRILKNEKNSNFNKSSGFFILAHDQRIKIDLKKEFKYLTEAHKYFHLSNEKVNNQISFYWIRLMPKIIKKFNFSSKKQIPKKIKPIFIMGLPRSGSTLIENILCSGKKTIPNGGETAIINRIFIDDNKKFFSEKKFLDSNEKLEINENSFVQKTISQYKLLNLLDKNEENIFTDKSLENFFFIELIVELFPYSKIVICKRNIFQIIISMYQNFLSRITWSHSIDNILEYIDNYLKIIDNFKKKYPSKIYTVELDELTRNPVNLSKDLFNFCNLEWDLKCLEFYKRDDLVSKTASNLQVRGKIFSNDAKKYIVYKEFFHPYLNKYEWLKEVL
;
A
#
# COMPACT_ATOMS: atom_id res chain seq x y z
N MET A 1 -22.57 -28.85 -25.51
CA MET A 1 -22.83 -28.01 -24.33
C MET A 1 -21.55 -27.67 -23.54
N GLN A 2 -20.69 -28.61 -23.21
CA GLN A 2 -19.44 -28.33 -22.43
C GLN A 2 -18.51 -27.29 -23.07
N GLY A 3 -18.32 -27.31 -24.40
CA GLY A 3 -17.45 -26.35 -25.09
C GLY A 3 -18.01 -24.90 -25.15
N ILE A 4 -19.33 -24.72 -25.08
CA ILE A 4 -20.00 -23.42 -25.05
C ILE A 4 -19.87 -22.83 -23.64
N ASN A 5 -20.08 -23.66 -22.61
CA ASN A 5 -19.94 -23.25 -21.21
C ASN A 5 -18.51 -22.78 -20.89
N ASN A 6 -17.48 -23.48 -21.36
CA ASN A 6 -16.07 -23.07 -21.15
C ASN A 6 -15.75 -21.71 -21.77
N LYS A 7 -16.28 -21.40 -22.97
CA LYS A 7 -16.08 -20.08 -23.60
C LYS A 7 -16.79 -18.95 -22.84
N GLU A 8 -17.97 -19.22 -22.33
CA GLU A 8 -18.72 -18.23 -21.54
C GLU A 8 -18.03 -17.95 -20.19
N VAL A 9 -17.60 -19.01 -19.49
CA VAL A 9 -16.84 -18.87 -18.22
C VAL A 9 -15.55 -18.07 -18.44
N ALA A 10 -14.77 -18.38 -19.49
CA ALA A 10 -13.56 -17.63 -19.82
C ALA A 10 -13.85 -16.14 -20.09
N LYS A 11 -14.95 -15.84 -20.82
CA LYS A 11 -15.40 -14.46 -21.07
C LYS A 11 -15.75 -13.72 -19.77
N LEU A 12 -16.50 -14.37 -18.87
CA LEU A 12 -16.88 -13.80 -17.59
C LEU A 12 -15.67 -13.53 -16.68
N ILE A 13 -14.68 -14.43 -16.66
CA ILE A 13 -13.42 -14.23 -15.95
C ILE A 13 -12.69 -13.01 -16.51
N MET A 14 -12.56 -12.89 -17.83
CA MET A 14 -11.87 -11.75 -18.46
C MET A 14 -12.56 -10.43 -18.14
N GLN A 15 -13.90 -10.37 -18.24
CA GLN A 15 -14.67 -9.20 -17.84
C GLN A 15 -14.47 -8.85 -16.37
N ALA A 16 -14.44 -9.84 -15.49
CA ALA A 16 -14.22 -9.61 -14.06
C ALA A 16 -12.82 -9.06 -13.78
N LEU A 17 -11.78 -9.54 -14.49
CA LEU A 17 -10.43 -9.01 -14.36
C LEU A 17 -10.35 -7.55 -14.83
N ASN A 18 -11.03 -7.20 -15.93
CA ASN A 18 -11.11 -5.81 -16.40
C ASN A 18 -11.81 -4.91 -15.37
N PHE A 19 -12.98 -5.32 -14.85
CA PHE A 19 -13.67 -4.58 -13.80
C PHE A 19 -12.82 -4.43 -12.52
N LYS A 20 -12.05 -5.46 -12.17
CA LYS A 20 -11.12 -5.36 -11.03
C LYS A 20 -10.02 -4.33 -11.28
N GLN A 21 -9.46 -4.27 -12.49
CA GLN A 21 -8.46 -3.27 -12.87
C GLN A 21 -9.04 -1.85 -12.82
N GLU A 22 -10.30 -1.68 -13.22
CA GLU A 22 -11.04 -0.42 -13.13
C GLU A 22 -11.48 -0.08 -11.69
N GLY A 23 -11.21 -0.96 -10.71
CA GLY A 23 -11.64 -0.78 -9.32
C GLY A 23 -13.12 -1.08 -9.07
N ASN A 24 -13.87 -1.52 -10.07
CA ASN A 24 -15.28 -1.91 -9.96
C ASN A 24 -15.41 -3.32 -9.39
N LEU A 25 -15.17 -3.45 -8.08
CA LEU A 25 -15.19 -4.75 -7.38
C LEU A 25 -16.58 -5.40 -7.35
N ILE A 26 -17.66 -4.62 -7.47
CA ILE A 26 -19.04 -5.16 -7.48
C ILE A 26 -19.28 -5.90 -8.78
N SER A 27 -19.00 -5.28 -9.92
CA SER A 27 -19.16 -5.91 -11.24
C SER A 27 -18.21 -7.09 -11.42
N ALA A 28 -16.97 -6.99 -10.90
CA ALA A 28 -16.01 -8.09 -10.91
C ALA A 28 -16.55 -9.31 -10.14
N GLU A 29 -17.04 -9.11 -8.92
CA GLU A 29 -17.63 -10.17 -8.09
C GLU A 29 -18.86 -10.80 -8.77
N LEU A 30 -19.75 -9.97 -9.34
CA LEU A 30 -20.97 -10.44 -10.01
C LEU A 30 -20.63 -11.37 -11.19
N ASN A 31 -19.68 -10.99 -12.05
CA ASN A 31 -19.26 -11.81 -13.18
C ASN A 31 -18.62 -13.13 -12.73
N LEU A 32 -17.76 -13.10 -11.71
CA LEU A 32 -17.17 -14.34 -11.17
C LEU A 32 -18.22 -15.24 -10.52
N LYS A 33 -19.25 -14.69 -9.85
CA LYS A 33 -20.35 -15.49 -9.31
C LYS A 33 -21.21 -16.10 -10.42
N LYS A 34 -21.42 -15.40 -11.53
CA LYS A 34 -22.09 -15.98 -12.73
C LYS A 34 -21.25 -17.13 -13.28
N ALA A 35 -19.94 -16.95 -13.43
CA ALA A 35 -19.03 -18.00 -13.88
C ALA A 35 -19.07 -19.23 -12.95
N LEU A 36 -19.11 -19.03 -11.61
CA LEU A 36 -19.18 -20.09 -10.63
C LEU A 36 -20.52 -20.85 -10.64
N LYS A 37 -21.63 -20.20 -11.06
CA LYS A 37 -22.92 -20.90 -11.27
C LYS A 37 -22.88 -21.86 -12.47
N ILE A 38 -22.09 -21.52 -13.51
CA ILE A 38 -21.92 -22.36 -14.70
C ILE A 38 -20.96 -23.53 -14.41
N GLU A 39 -19.85 -23.22 -13.72
CA GLU A 39 -18.81 -24.20 -13.33
C GLU A 39 -18.50 -24.08 -11.82
N PRO A 40 -19.25 -24.78 -10.94
CA PRO A 40 -19.09 -24.69 -9.48
C PRO A 40 -17.70 -25.05 -8.95
N ASP A 41 -17.01 -25.95 -9.67
CA ASP A 41 -15.69 -26.48 -9.29
C ASP A 41 -14.54 -25.85 -10.11
N ASN A 42 -14.77 -24.68 -10.72
CA ASN A 42 -13.71 -23.98 -11.43
C ASN A 42 -12.76 -23.30 -10.43
N PHE A 43 -11.59 -23.92 -10.21
CA PHE A 43 -10.58 -23.43 -9.25
C PHE A 43 -10.02 -22.05 -9.61
N ILE A 44 -10.01 -21.66 -10.90
CA ILE A 44 -9.56 -20.32 -11.34
C ILE A 44 -10.58 -19.27 -10.91
N VAL A 45 -11.88 -19.52 -11.08
CA VAL A 45 -12.96 -18.63 -10.64
C VAL A 45 -12.93 -18.46 -9.13
N LEU A 46 -12.79 -19.57 -8.39
CA LEU A 46 -12.67 -19.55 -6.93
C LEU A 46 -11.47 -18.73 -6.45
N ASN A 47 -10.30 -18.91 -7.05
CA ASN A 47 -9.12 -18.11 -6.74
C ASN A 47 -9.34 -16.62 -7.03
N ASN A 48 -9.99 -16.27 -8.14
CA ASN A 48 -10.29 -14.88 -8.45
C ASN A 48 -11.32 -14.26 -7.49
N LEU A 49 -12.34 -15.01 -7.05
CA LEU A 49 -13.26 -14.57 -5.99
C LEU A 49 -12.50 -14.35 -4.67
N GLY A 50 -11.59 -15.25 -4.31
CA GLY A 50 -10.70 -15.07 -3.17
C GLY A 50 -9.93 -13.75 -3.23
N ASN A 51 -9.39 -13.41 -4.40
CA ASN A 51 -8.69 -12.14 -4.63
C ASN A 51 -9.64 -10.92 -4.47
N ILE A 52 -10.88 -10.99 -4.98
CA ILE A 52 -11.88 -9.91 -4.79
C ILE A 52 -12.20 -9.71 -3.32
N TYR A 53 -12.45 -10.79 -2.57
CA TYR A 53 -12.73 -10.70 -1.15
C TYR A 53 -11.54 -10.23 -0.31
N SER A 54 -10.31 -10.59 -0.72
CA SER A 54 -9.09 -10.03 -0.11
C SER A 54 -9.03 -8.52 -0.29
N VAL A 55 -9.27 -8.00 -1.50
CA VAL A 55 -9.31 -6.54 -1.75
C VAL A 55 -10.39 -5.84 -0.93
N LYS A 56 -11.56 -6.48 -0.76
CA LYS A 56 -12.66 -5.99 0.09
C LYS A 56 -12.40 -6.10 1.60
N ASN A 57 -11.21 -6.52 2.01
CA ASN A 57 -10.84 -6.78 3.42
C ASN A 57 -11.70 -7.84 4.13
N GLN A 58 -12.34 -8.75 3.37
CA GLN A 58 -13.13 -9.86 3.88
C GLN A 58 -12.28 -11.14 3.92
N LEU A 59 -11.24 -11.13 4.77
CA LEU A 59 -10.17 -12.14 4.74
C LEU A 59 -10.67 -13.56 4.99
N ASN A 60 -11.64 -13.76 5.88
CA ASN A 60 -12.21 -15.09 6.11
C ASN A 60 -12.91 -15.65 4.88
N LYS A 61 -13.63 -14.81 4.11
CA LYS A 61 -14.22 -15.23 2.84
C LYS A 61 -13.14 -15.54 1.80
N ALA A 62 -12.12 -14.68 1.70
CA ALA A 62 -10.98 -14.93 0.81
C ALA A 62 -10.31 -16.26 1.11
N LYS A 63 -10.02 -16.54 2.39
CA LYS A 63 -9.46 -17.80 2.87
C LYS A 63 -10.31 -19.00 2.45
N ASN A 64 -11.64 -18.92 2.61
CA ASN A 64 -12.55 -19.99 2.21
C ASN A 64 -12.47 -20.29 0.69
N PHE A 65 -12.50 -19.24 -0.14
CA PHE A 65 -12.42 -19.41 -1.60
C PHE A 65 -11.07 -19.99 -2.06
N PHE A 66 -9.96 -19.54 -1.49
CA PHE A 66 -8.64 -20.12 -1.80
C PHE A 66 -8.56 -21.58 -1.36
N SER A 67 -9.05 -21.92 -0.17
CA SER A 67 -9.08 -23.31 0.31
C SER A 67 -9.91 -24.21 -0.58
N ARG A 68 -11.09 -23.74 -1.05
CA ARG A 68 -11.89 -24.51 -2.02
C ARG A 68 -11.15 -24.71 -3.34
N ALA A 69 -10.46 -23.71 -3.86
CA ALA A 69 -9.68 -23.82 -5.09
C ALA A 69 -8.56 -24.88 -4.94
N ILE A 70 -7.88 -24.91 -3.77
CA ILE A 70 -6.83 -25.88 -3.47
C ILE A 70 -7.40 -27.30 -3.30
N ASN A 71 -8.57 -27.46 -2.69
CA ASN A 71 -9.22 -28.75 -2.55
C ASN A 71 -9.56 -29.39 -3.92
N ILE A 72 -9.94 -28.57 -4.91
CA ILE A 72 -10.23 -29.03 -6.27
C ILE A 72 -8.93 -29.31 -7.03
N LYS A 73 -7.92 -28.44 -6.90
CA LYS A 73 -6.63 -28.57 -7.56
C LYS A 73 -5.51 -28.36 -6.54
N GLN A 74 -5.02 -29.46 -5.98
CA GLN A 74 -4.06 -29.47 -4.87
C GLN A 74 -2.70 -28.86 -5.21
N ASP A 75 -2.29 -28.88 -6.46
CA ASP A 75 -1.04 -28.34 -6.99
C ASP A 75 -1.19 -26.90 -7.54
N TYR A 76 -2.33 -26.25 -7.29
CA TYR A 76 -2.56 -24.86 -7.77
C TYR A 76 -1.77 -23.86 -6.94
N SER A 77 -0.49 -23.71 -7.28
CA SER A 77 0.49 -22.89 -6.57
C SER A 77 0.01 -21.45 -6.30
N SER A 78 -0.71 -20.82 -7.25
CA SER A 78 -1.25 -19.48 -7.10
C SER A 78 -2.27 -19.36 -5.97
N ALA A 79 -3.19 -20.34 -5.80
CA ALA A 79 -4.15 -20.30 -4.71
C ALA A 79 -3.47 -20.58 -3.36
N ILE A 80 -2.50 -21.49 -3.32
CA ILE A 80 -1.69 -21.79 -2.14
C ILE A 80 -0.93 -20.54 -1.70
N PHE A 81 -0.30 -19.83 -2.65
CA PHE A 81 0.40 -18.58 -2.39
C PHE A 81 -0.54 -17.47 -1.87
N ASN A 82 -1.71 -17.30 -2.49
CA ASN A 82 -2.70 -16.32 -2.04
C ASN A 82 -3.23 -16.65 -0.64
N LEU A 83 -3.42 -17.95 -0.32
CA LEU A 83 -3.78 -18.38 1.03
C LEU A 83 -2.66 -18.09 2.04
N ALA A 84 -1.38 -18.22 1.62
CA ALA A 84 -0.23 -17.86 2.44
C ALA A 84 -0.24 -16.36 2.77
N LEU A 85 -0.47 -15.49 1.76
CA LEU A 85 -0.59 -14.03 1.95
C LEU A 85 -1.69 -13.67 2.95
N ILE A 86 -2.88 -14.28 2.82
CA ILE A 86 -3.99 -14.04 3.77
C ILE A 86 -3.61 -14.46 5.19
N ASN A 87 -2.95 -15.60 5.37
CA ASN A 87 -2.50 -16.02 6.70
C ASN A 87 -1.40 -15.09 7.25
N GLU A 88 -0.50 -14.57 6.41
CA GLU A 88 0.47 -13.55 6.81
C GLU A 88 -0.25 -12.26 7.23
N GLU A 89 -1.23 -11.77 6.46
CA GLU A 89 -2.05 -10.60 6.79
C GLU A 89 -2.81 -10.76 8.11
N MET A 90 -3.28 -11.98 8.41
CA MET A 90 -3.95 -12.33 9.67
C MET A 90 -2.97 -12.57 10.84
N GLY A 91 -1.65 -12.54 10.63
CA GLY A 91 -0.65 -12.78 11.65
C GLY A 91 -0.30 -14.25 11.90
N ASN A 92 -0.85 -15.18 11.14
CA ASN A 92 -0.61 -16.62 11.25
C ASN A 92 0.72 -17.03 10.58
N LYS A 93 1.83 -16.47 11.07
CA LYS A 93 3.18 -16.61 10.46
C LYS A 93 3.58 -18.05 10.19
N LYS A 94 3.39 -18.97 11.14
CA LYS A 94 3.77 -20.39 10.98
C LYS A 94 3.02 -21.05 9.82
N VAL A 95 1.71 -20.77 9.71
CA VAL A 95 0.86 -21.30 8.62
C VAL A 95 1.30 -20.71 7.28
N ALA A 96 1.55 -19.40 7.23
CA ALA A 96 2.01 -18.73 6.02
C ALA A 96 3.34 -19.30 5.52
N VAL A 97 4.32 -19.54 6.39
CA VAL A 97 5.60 -20.18 6.04
C VAL A 97 5.39 -21.55 5.40
N GLY A 98 4.54 -22.40 6.01
CA GLY A 98 4.22 -23.73 5.48
C GLY A 98 3.57 -23.66 4.08
N LEU A 99 2.64 -22.74 3.89
CA LEU A 99 1.96 -22.51 2.61
C LEU A 99 2.91 -21.97 1.54
N TYR A 100 3.80 -21.02 1.86
CA TYR A 100 4.81 -20.54 0.91
C TYR A 100 5.76 -21.68 0.47
N LYS A 101 6.23 -22.52 1.41
CA LYS A 101 7.04 -23.70 1.08
C LYS A 101 6.29 -24.66 0.15
N ASN A 102 4.99 -24.83 0.38
CA ASN A 102 4.15 -25.68 -0.47
C ASN A 102 3.94 -25.05 -1.88
N ALA A 103 3.72 -23.73 -1.98
CA ALA A 103 3.63 -23.05 -3.27
C ALA A 103 4.93 -23.20 -4.08
N ILE A 104 6.09 -23.05 -3.43
CA ILE A 104 7.43 -23.25 -4.05
C ILE A 104 7.61 -24.70 -4.51
N LYS A 105 7.10 -25.69 -3.78
CA LYS A 105 7.17 -27.10 -4.19
C LYS A 105 6.50 -27.34 -5.55
N TYR A 106 5.37 -26.68 -5.81
CA TYR A 106 4.62 -26.84 -7.06
C TYR A 106 5.06 -25.91 -8.19
N ASP A 107 5.69 -24.77 -7.85
CA ASP A 107 6.26 -23.83 -8.83
C ASP A 107 7.63 -23.33 -8.34
N PRO A 108 8.67 -24.19 -8.45
CA PRO A 108 9.97 -23.95 -7.82
C PRO A 108 10.79 -22.82 -8.44
N ASP A 109 10.47 -22.42 -9.67
CA ASP A 109 11.19 -21.35 -10.37
C ASP A 109 10.53 -19.98 -10.20
N ASN A 110 9.44 -19.88 -9.43
CA ASN A 110 8.76 -18.63 -9.12
C ASN A 110 9.45 -17.87 -7.97
N LEU A 111 10.36 -16.99 -8.31
CA LEU A 111 11.12 -16.21 -7.33
C LEU A 111 10.25 -15.24 -6.50
N GLY A 112 9.05 -14.89 -6.95
CA GLY A 112 8.07 -14.15 -6.16
C GLY A 112 7.63 -14.94 -4.91
N PHE A 113 7.48 -16.26 -5.00
CA PHE A 113 7.17 -17.12 -3.85
C PHE A 113 8.35 -17.21 -2.90
N HIS A 114 9.57 -17.40 -3.43
CA HIS A 114 10.80 -17.40 -2.64
C HIS A 114 11.02 -16.06 -1.92
N TYR A 115 10.74 -14.93 -2.59
CA TYR A 115 10.86 -13.60 -1.99
C TYR A 115 9.92 -13.45 -0.78
N ASN A 116 8.65 -13.84 -0.93
CA ASN A 116 7.71 -13.71 0.19
C ASN A 116 8.07 -14.63 1.36
N LEU A 117 8.53 -15.86 1.10
CA LEU A 117 9.05 -16.74 2.14
C LEU A 117 10.27 -16.12 2.84
N SER A 118 11.23 -15.58 2.07
CA SER A 118 12.46 -14.98 2.63
C SER A 118 12.21 -13.77 3.53
N ARG A 119 11.08 -13.08 3.37
CA ARG A 119 10.68 -11.94 4.22
C ARG A 119 10.25 -12.37 5.63
N ILE A 120 9.73 -13.58 5.79
CA ILE A 120 9.12 -14.04 7.04
C ILE A 120 9.82 -15.23 7.67
N ASP A 121 10.70 -15.93 6.95
CA ASP A 121 11.46 -17.07 7.43
C ASP A 121 12.96 -16.81 7.30
N GLU A 122 13.60 -16.44 8.40
CA GLU A 122 15.04 -16.13 8.44
C GLU A 122 15.91 -17.34 8.07
N THR A 123 15.40 -18.57 8.26
CA THR A 123 16.10 -19.80 7.86
C THR A 123 16.22 -19.97 6.35
N PHE A 124 15.51 -19.12 5.58
CA PHE A 124 15.61 -19.11 4.13
C PHE A 124 17.04 -18.81 3.63
N PHE A 125 17.78 -17.94 4.35
CA PHE A 125 19.10 -17.47 3.93
C PHE A 125 20.21 -18.49 4.23
N ASN A 126 20.14 -19.63 3.53
CA ASN A 126 21.16 -20.67 3.54
C ASN A 126 21.78 -20.85 2.14
N ASN A 127 22.94 -21.51 2.07
CA ASN A 127 23.70 -21.66 0.83
C ASN A 127 22.90 -22.36 -0.29
N ASN A 128 22.06 -23.35 0.05
CA ASN A 128 21.29 -24.08 -0.94
C ASN A 128 20.21 -23.21 -1.59
N ASN A 129 19.44 -22.46 -0.80
CA ASN A 129 18.41 -21.58 -1.32
C ASN A 129 19.02 -20.45 -2.17
N ILE A 130 20.12 -19.83 -1.69
CA ILE A 130 20.81 -18.78 -2.44
C ILE A 130 21.41 -19.30 -3.75
N LYS A 131 21.99 -20.52 -3.74
CA LYS A 131 22.45 -21.18 -4.97
C LYS A 131 21.30 -21.45 -5.95
N ASN A 132 20.15 -21.88 -5.44
CA ASN A 132 18.96 -22.10 -6.26
C ASN A 132 18.43 -20.79 -6.87
N VAL A 133 18.31 -19.71 -6.09
CA VAL A 133 17.93 -18.39 -6.60
C VAL A 133 18.87 -17.93 -7.73
N LYS A 134 20.19 -18.10 -7.55
CA LYS A 134 21.17 -17.76 -8.60
C LYS A 134 21.03 -18.63 -9.84
N ARG A 135 20.70 -19.93 -9.69
CA ARG A 135 20.42 -20.84 -10.81
C ARG A 135 19.20 -20.37 -11.61
N ILE A 136 18.11 -20.05 -10.91
CA ILE A 136 16.87 -19.61 -11.55
C ILE A 136 17.11 -18.28 -12.29
N LEU A 137 17.84 -17.33 -11.70
CA LEU A 137 18.16 -16.05 -12.32
C LEU A 137 18.97 -16.16 -13.63
N LYS A 138 19.75 -17.24 -13.83
CA LYS A 138 20.49 -17.47 -15.07
C LYS A 138 19.59 -17.83 -16.26
N ASN A 139 18.34 -18.21 -16.02
CA ASN A 139 17.40 -18.53 -17.09
C ASN A 139 16.92 -17.21 -17.74
N GLU A 140 17.34 -16.97 -18.97
CA GLU A 140 17.01 -15.76 -19.74
C GLU A 140 15.50 -15.62 -19.99
N LYS A 141 14.77 -16.74 -20.08
CA LYS A 141 13.31 -16.76 -20.31
C LYS A 141 12.49 -16.30 -19.10
N ASN A 142 13.12 -16.12 -17.92
CA ASN A 142 12.42 -15.59 -16.75
C ASN A 142 11.86 -14.21 -17.00
N SER A 143 10.62 -13.98 -16.52
CA SER A 143 10.01 -12.66 -16.57
C SER A 143 10.83 -11.63 -15.78
N ASN A 144 10.78 -10.37 -16.21
CA ASN A 144 11.45 -9.30 -15.49
C ASN A 144 10.98 -9.17 -14.05
N PHE A 145 9.69 -9.41 -13.77
CA PHE A 145 9.15 -9.42 -12.40
C PHE A 145 9.80 -10.53 -11.55
N ASN A 146 9.96 -11.74 -12.12
CA ASN A 146 10.62 -12.85 -11.45
C ASN A 146 12.10 -12.55 -11.17
N LYS A 147 12.81 -11.98 -12.16
CA LYS A 147 14.20 -11.52 -11.99
C LYS A 147 14.33 -10.47 -10.89
N SER A 148 13.41 -9.48 -10.85
CA SER A 148 13.36 -8.46 -9.79
C SER A 148 13.29 -9.10 -8.41
N SER A 149 12.34 -10.02 -8.21
CA SER A 149 12.17 -10.75 -6.94
C SER A 149 13.45 -11.46 -6.49
N GLY A 150 14.11 -12.13 -7.44
CA GLY A 150 15.37 -12.84 -7.16
C GLY A 150 16.52 -11.91 -6.76
N PHE A 151 16.63 -10.75 -7.40
CA PHE A 151 17.65 -9.76 -7.03
C PHE A 151 17.37 -9.12 -5.68
N PHE A 152 16.11 -8.90 -5.27
CA PHE A 152 15.79 -8.47 -3.90
C PHE A 152 16.20 -9.51 -2.85
N ILE A 153 16.04 -10.82 -3.14
CA ILE A 153 16.55 -11.88 -2.26
C ILE A 153 18.08 -11.81 -2.14
N LEU A 154 18.79 -11.67 -3.26
CA LEU A 154 20.26 -11.58 -3.25
C LEU A 154 20.75 -10.33 -2.54
N ALA A 155 20.05 -9.20 -2.69
CA ALA A 155 20.36 -7.97 -1.95
C ALA A 155 20.23 -8.19 -0.44
N HIS A 156 19.14 -8.83 0.00
CA HIS A 156 18.95 -9.14 1.43
C HIS A 156 20.03 -10.11 1.97
N ASP A 157 20.41 -11.14 1.20
CA ASP A 157 21.53 -12.02 1.55
C ASP A 157 22.84 -11.25 1.77
N GLN A 158 23.12 -10.27 0.90
CA GLN A 158 24.34 -9.44 1.06
C GLN A 158 24.23 -8.47 2.24
N ARG A 159 23.04 -7.96 2.56
CA ARG A 159 22.79 -7.16 3.77
C ARG A 159 23.11 -7.94 5.03
N ILE A 160 22.66 -9.20 5.12
CA ILE A 160 22.98 -10.10 6.24
C ILE A 160 24.50 -10.30 6.36
N LYS A 161 25.20 -10.37 5.23
CA LYS A 161 26.66 -10.52 5.16
C LYS A 161 27.44 -9.21 5.32
N ILE A 162 26.73 -8.08 5.48
CA ILE A 162 27.31 -6.73 5.63
C ILE A 162 28.15 -6.31 4.39
N ASP A 163 27.87 -6.87 3.21
CA ASP A 163 28.50 -6.44 1.94
C ASP A 163 27.61 -5.40 1.25
N LEU A 164 27.72 -4.14 1.72
CA LEU A 164 26.83 -3.05 1.28
C LEU A 164 27.00 -2.72 -0.22
N LYS A 165 28.18 -2.85 -0.77
CA LYS A 165 28.41 -2.59 -2.21
C LYS A 165 27.68 -3.60 -3.07
N LYS A 166 27.75 -4.88 -2.72
CA LYS A 166 27.00 -5.92 -3.44
C LYS A 166 25.49 -5.83 -3.19
N GLU A 167 25.07 -5.51 -1.95
CA GLU A 167 23.66 -5.25 -1.68
C GLU A 167 23.13 -4.17 -2.61
N PHE A 168 23.80 -3.01 -2.64
CA PHE A 168 23.33 -1.88 -3.46
C PHE A 168 23.32 -2.22 -4.95
N LYS A 169 24.33 -2.96 -5.44
CA LYS A 169 24.35 -3.47 -6.82
C LYS A 169 23.14 -4.35 -7.12
N TYR A 170 22.82 -5.29 -6.22
CA TYR A 170 21.65 -6.17 -6.42
C TYR A 170 20.33 -5.41 -6.31
N LEU A 171 20.22 -4.42 -5.43
CA LEU A 171 19.07 -3.53 -5.37
C LEU A 171 18.87 -2.77 -6.68
N THR A 172 19.93 -2.24 -7.27
CA THR A 172 19.88 -1.55 -8.58
C THR A 172 19.34 -2.48 -9.68
N GLU A 173 19.83 -3.71 -9.74
CA GLU A 173 19.29 -4.70 -10.70
C GLU A 173 17.85 -5.08 -10.39
N ALA A 174 17.47 -5.25 -9.12
CA ALA A 174 16.12 -5.55 -8.70
C ALA A 174 15.12 -4.49 -9.18
N HIS A 175 15.43 -3.22 -8.93
CA HIS A 175 14.61 -2.09 -9.33
C HIS A 175 14.53 -1.92 -10.85
N LYS A 176 15.65 -2.10 -11.56
CA LYS A 176 15.70 -2.08 -13.02
C LYS A 176 14.76 -3.13 -13.62
N TYR A 177 14.85 -4.39 -13.18
CA TYR A 177 13.99 -5.45 -13.69
C TYR A 177 12.51 -5.24 -13.31
N PHE A 178 12.22 -4.68 -12.14
CA PHE A 178 10.84 -4.28 -11.82
C PHE A 178 10.33 -3.24 -12.81
N HIS A 179 11.11 -2.19 -13.07
CA HIS A 179 10.73 -1.15 -14.02
C HIS A 179 10.41 -1.76 -15.40
N LEU A 180 11.29 -2.62 -15.91
CA LEU A 180 11.15 -3.30 -17.19
C LEU A 180 10.00 -4.33 -17.23
N SER A 181 9.46 -4.76 -16.07
CA SER A 181 8.38 -5.74 -16.03
C SER A 181 7.08 -5.22 -16.64
N ASN A 182 6.85 -3.91 -16.55
CA ASN A 182 5.73 -3.21 -17.19
C ASN A 182 6.10 -1.73 -17.39
N GLU A 183 7.12 -1.47 -18.20
CA GLU A 183 7.77 -0.16 -18.32
C GLU A 183 6.79 0.97 -18.62
N LYS A 184 5.88 0.77 -19.58
CA LYS A 184 4.89 1.78 -19.97
C LYS A 184 4.01 2.20 -18.80
N VAL A 185 3.45 1.23 -18.06
CA VAL A 185 2.57 1.50 -16.92
C VAL A 185 3.35 2.09 -15.75
N ASN A 186 4.56 1.57 -15.47
CA ASN A 186 5.40 2.07 -14.39
C ASN A 186 5.80 3.54 -14.64
N ASN A 187 6.12 3.90 -15.88
CA ASN A 187 6.41 5.28 -16.27
C ASN A 187 5.18 6.18 -16.13
N GLN A 188 4.00 5.72 -16.56
CA GLN A 188 2.76 6.51 -16.45
C GLN A 188 2.40 6.79 -14.99
N ILE A 189 2.45 5.79 -14.11
CA ILE A 189 2.14 5.96 -12.68
C ILE A 189 3.18 6.85 -12.00
N SER A 190 4.47 6.67 -12.29
CA SER A 190 5.53 7.52 -11.72
C SER A 190 5.38 8.97 -12.19
N PHE A 191 5.10 9.21 -13.47
CA PHE A 191 4.81 10.53 -14.01
C PHE A 191 3.60 11.18 -13.33
N TYR A 192 2.52 10.42 -13.11
CA TYR A 192 1.32 10.89 -12.43
C TYR A 192 1.66 11.45 -11.04
N TRP A 193 2.34 10.69 -10.21
CA TRP A 193 2.61 11.08 -8.83
C TRP A 193 3.70 12.15 -8.69
N ILE A 194 4.74 12.12 -9.54
CA ILE A 194 5.91 12.96 -9.38
C ILE A 194 5.77 14.28 -10.16
N ARG A 195 5.20 14.24 -11.36
CA ARG A 195 5.16 15.39 -12.27
C ARG A 195 3.79 16.03 -12.38
N LEU A 196 2.75 15.21 -12.40
CA LEU A 196 1.41 15.67 -12.71
C LEU A 196 0.70 16.19 -11.46
N MET A 197 0.61 15.38 -10.41
CA MET A 197 -0.13 15.76 -9.19
C MET A 197 0.37 17.05 -8.52
N PRO A 198 1.69 17.34 -8.39
CA PRO A 198 2.15 18.61 -7.83
C PRO A 198 1.70 19.85 -8.60
N LYS A 199 1.38 19.71 -9.90
CA LYS A 199 0.84 20.79 -10.73
C LYS A 199 -0.69 20.88 -10.60
N ILE A 200 -1.37 19.74 -10.59
CA ILE A 200 -2.84 19.65 -10.53
C ILE A 200 -3.42 20.21 -9.25
N ILE A 201 -2.81 19.94 -8.09
CA ILE A 201 -3.30 20.41 -6.80
C ILE A 201 -3.40 21.94 -6.72
N LYS A 202 -2.62 22.67 -7.52
CA LYS A 202 -2.65 24.14 -7.61
C LYS A 202 -3.82 24.67 -8.46
N LYS A 203 -4.53 23.78 -9.13
CA LYS A 203 -5.60 24.11 -10.08
C LYS A 203 -7.00 23.84 -9.56
N PHE A 204 -7.13 23.24 -8.37
CA PHE A 204 -8.43 22.96 -7.77
C PHE A 204 -9.26 24.23 -7.63
N ASN A 205 -10.51 24.17 -8.06
CA ASN A 205 -11.50 25.21 -7.89
C ASN A 205 -12.75 24.64 -7.25
N PHE A 206 -13.23 25.28 -6.20
CA PHE A 206 -14.35 24.82 -5.40
C PHE A 206 -15.51 25.80 -5.50
N SER A 207 -16.74 25.29 -5.58
CA SER A 207 -17.94 26.13 -5.53
C SER A 207 -18.24 26.53 -4.08
N SER A 208 -19.01 27.60 -3.92
CA SER A 208 -19.47 28.04 -2.59
C SER A 208 -20.64 27.24 -2.01
N LYS A 209 -21.32 26.44 -2.83
CA LYS A 209 -22.54 25.68 -2.46
C LYS A 209 -22.22 24.19 -2.33
N LYS A 210 -21.92 23.73 -1.12
CA LYS A 210 -21.62 22.32 -0.84
C LYS A 210 -22.44 21.77 0.33
N GLN A 211 -22.81 20.49 0.23
CA GLN A 211 -23.42 19.74 1.33
C GLN A 211 -22.33 19.12 2.18
N ILE A 212 -22.20 19.58 3.40
CA ILE A 212 -21.18 19.09 4.35
C ILE A 212 -21.68 17.85 5.08
N PRO A 213 -20.98 16.71 5.01
CA PRO A 213 -21.35 15.48 5.73
C PRO A 213 -20.98 15.58 7.22
N LYS A 214 -21.80 16.23 8.03
CA LYS A 214 -21.52 16.52 9.46
C LYS A 214 -21.25 15.27 10.33
N LYS A 215 -21.87 14.14 9.98
CA LYS A 215 -21.72 12.87 10.73
C LYS A 215 -20.51 12.04 10.32
N ILE A 216 -19.76 12.43 9.30
CA ILE A 216 -18.61 11.67 8.77
C ILE A 216 -17.34 12.41 9.12
N LYS A 217 -16.55 11.81 10.01
CA LYS A 217 -15.36 12.41 10.61
C LYS A 217 -14.12 11.52 10.40
N PRO A 218 -13.64 11.35 9.17
CA PRO A 218 -12.47 10.51 8.90
C PRO A 218 -11.22 11.10 9.52
N ILE A 219 -10.33 10.24 10.00
CA ILE A 219 -8.96 10.58 10.40
C ILE A 219 -8.06 10.14 9.26
N PHE A 220 -7.57 11.10 8.50
CA PHE A 220 -6.64 10.84 7.40
C PHE A 220 -5.21 10.74 7.93
N ILE A 221 -4.57 9.59 7.72
CA ILE A 221 -3.18 9.35 8.10
C ILE A 221 -2.33 9.38 6.85
N MET A 222 -1.39 10.31 6.79
CA MET A 222 -0.59 10.61 5.62
C MET A 222 0.90 10.62 5.98
N GLY A 223 1.74 10.48 4.97
CA GLY A 223 3.19 10.54 5.14
C GLY A 223 3.91 9.82 4.02
N LEU A 224 5.22 9.81 4.09
CA LEU A 224 6.01 8.99 3.18
C LEU A 224 5.84 7.49 3.50
N PRO A 225 5.94 6.60 2.53
CA PRO A 225 6.02 5.17 2.80
C PRO A 225 7.13 4.88 3.82
N ARG A 226 6.89 3.97 4.75
CA ARG A 226 7.86 3.60 5.82
C ARG A 226 8.04 4.65 6.93
N SER A 227 7.17 5.64 7.04
CA SER A 227 7.17 6.65 8.11
C SER A 227 6.52 6.21 9.42
N GLY A 228 6.04 4.96 9.53
CA GLY A 228 5.37 4.45 10.73
C GLY A 228 3.84 4.63 10.74
N SER A 229 3.24 5.01 9.62
CA SER A 229 1.79 5.25 9.50
C SER A 229 0.92 4.07 9.95
N THR A 230 1.36 2.82 9.74
CA THR A 230 0.63 1.63 10.19
C THR A 230 0.63 1.49 11.71
N LEU A 231 1.72 1.85 12.39
CA LEU A 231 1.79 1.86 13.84
C LEU A 231 0.82 2.92 14.41
N ILE A 232 0.85 4.13 13.86
CA ILE A 232 0.00 5.24 14.28
C ILE A 232 -1.47 4.89 14.07
N GLU A 233 -1.82 4.29 12.93
CA GLU A 233 -3.19 3.81 12.65
C GLU A 233 -3.65 2.78 13.69
N ASN A 234 -2.83 1.76 13.96
CA ASN A 234 -3.16 0.71 14.92
C ASN A 234 -3.35 1.26 16.35
N ILE A 235 -2.53 2.23 16.76
CA ILE A 235 -2.69 2.93 18.05
C ILE A 235 -4.04 3.66 18.07
N LEU A 236 -4.36 4.48 17.07
CA LEU A 236 -5.62 5.22 16.99
C LEU A 236 -6.85 4.31 16.99
N CYS A 237 -6.78 3.18 16.28
CA CYS A 237 -7.88 2.22 16.22
C CYS A 237 -8.08 1.44 17.53
N SER A 238 -7.17 1.56 18.51
CA SER A 238 -7.14 0.74 19.73
C SER A 238 -7.36 1.55 21.00
N GLY A 239 -8.03 2.69 20.95
CA GLY A 239 -8.37 3.51 22.11
C GLY A 239 -9.46 2.89 23.01
N LYS A 240 -10.00 3.68 23.95
CA LYS A 240 -11.08 3.28 24.85
C LYS A 240 -12.30 2.78 24.08
N LYS A 241 -12.72 3.54 23.07
CA LYS A 241 -13.65 3.09 22.03
C LYS A 241 -12.83 2.77 20.77
N THR A 242 -12.96 1.55 20.27
CA THR A 242 -12.30 1.16 19.02
C THR A 242 -13.00 1.82 17.83
N ILE A 243 -12.22 2.26 16.86
CA ILE A 243 -12.72 2.81 15.59
C ILE A 243 -12.31 1.91 14.42
N PRO A 244 -13.10 1.88 13.32
CA PRO A 244 -12.76 1.10 12.13
C PRO A 244 -11.41 1.50 11.53
N ASN A 245 -10.61 0.48 11.18
CA ASN A 245 -9.33 0.61 10.48
C ASN A 245 -9.60 0.58 8.97
N GLY A 246 -9.40 1.71 8.29
CA GLY A 246 -9.59 1.80 6.83
C GLY A 246 -8.40 1.31 6.02
N GLY A 247 -7.19 1.44 6.55
CA GLY A 247 -5.96 1.13 5.83
C GLY A 247 -5.75 2.00 4.59
N GLU A 248 -5.09 1.45 3.58
CA GLU A 248 -4.79 2.15 2.31
C GLU A 248 -5.97 2.00 1.34
N THR A 249 -7.02 2.84 1.50
CA THR A 249 -8.25 2.76 0.69
C THR A 249 -8.05 3.25 -0.76
N ALA A 250 -7.18 4.22 -0.96
CA ALA A 250 -6.96 4.98 -2.20
C ALA A 250 -8.27 5.55 -2.81
N ILE A 251 -9.33 5.74 -2.01
CA ILE A 251 -10.67 6.13 -2.47
C ILE A 251 -10.64 7.53 -3.08
N ILE A 252 -10.03 8.50 -2.40
CA ILE A 252 -9.98 9.90 -2.85
C ILE A 252 -9.33 9.99 -4.23
N ASN A 253 -8.14 9.41 -4.37
CA ASN A 253 -7.41 9.42 -5.65
C ASN A 253 -8.17 8.71 -6.78
N ARG A 254 -8.79 7.56 -6.49
CA ARG A 254 -9.55 6.80 -7.49
C ARG A 254 -10.75 7.58 -8.01
N ILE A 255 -11.54 8.18 -7.11
CA ILE A 255 -12.68 9.01 -7.51
C ILE A 255 -12.21 10.22 -8.30
N PHE A 256 -11.11 10.85 -7.85
CA PHE A 256 -10.51 11.97 -8.54
C PHE A 256 -10.11 11.62 -9.99
N ILE A 257 -9.44 10.50 -10.20
CA ILE A 257 -9.09 10.02 -11.55
C ILE A 257 -10.34 9.73 -12.38
N ASP A 258 -11.34 9.06 -11.79
CA ASP A 258 -12.57 8.68 -12.49
C ASP A 258 -13.38 9.88 -12.94
N ASP A 259 -13.49 10.91 -12.11
CA ASP A 259 -14.23 12.13 -12.42
C ASP A 259 -13.51 13.00 -13.45
N ASN A 260 -12.19 12.87 -13.57
CA ASN A 260 -11.37 13.71 -14.42
C ASN A 260 -10.70 12.95 -15.59
N LYS A 261 -11.24 11.79 -16.00
CA LYS A 261 -10.67 10.96 -17.08
C LYS A 261 -10.42 11.73 -18.38
N LYS A 262 -11.36 12.59 -18.80
CA LYS A 262 -11.23 13.42 -20.01
C LYS A 262 -10.04 14.36 -19.91
N PHE A 263 -9.89 14.98 -18.76
CA PHE A 263 -8.83 15.90 -18.44
C PHE A 263 -7.43 15.27 -18.55
N PHE A 264 -7.26 14.03 -18.06
CA PHE A 264 -5.99 13.31 -18.17
C PHE A 264 -5.66 12.83 -19.58
N SER A 265 -6.64 12.80 -20.49
CA SER A 265 -6.44 12.44 -21.90
C SER A 265 -5.87 13.60 -22.74
N GLU A 266 -6.03 14.84 -22.28
CA GLU A 266 -5.63 16.05 -23.00
C GLU A 266 -4.28 16.57 -22.51
N LYS A 267 -3.20 16.28 -23.22
CA LYS A 267 -1.83 16.72 -22.88
C LYS A 267 -1.65 18.25 -22.73
N LYS A 268 -2.50 19.04 -23.36
CA LYS A 268 -2.45 20.52 -23.33
C LYS A 268 -2.76 21.11 -21.96
N PHE A 269 -3.38 20.36 -21.08
CA PHE A 269 -3.84 20.90 -19.80
C PHE A 269 -2.70 21.28 -18.82
N LEU A 270 -1.57 20.59 -18.86
CA LEU A 270 -0.44 20.86 -17.94
C LEU A 270 0.09 22.30 -18.08
N ASP A 271 -0.01 22.86 -19.26
CA ASP A 271 0.52 24.17 -19.62
C ASP A 271 -0.58 25.27 -19.67
N SER A 272 -1.85 24.89 -19.52
CA SER A 272 -2.97 25.84 -19.48
C SER A 272 -3.14 26.48 -18.09
N ASN A 273 -3.71 27.68 -18.05
CA ASN A 273 -4.15 28.34 -16.81
C ASN A 273 -5.55 27.90 -16.34
N GLU A 274 -6.13 26.89 -16.99
CA GLU A 274 -7.45 26.40 -16.66
C GLU A 274 -7.52 25.86 -15.24
N LYS A 275 -8.60 26.21 -14.54
CA LYS A 275 -8.93 25.66 -13.23
C LYS A 275 -9.61 24.32 -13.40
N LEU A 276 -9.44 23.45 -12.42
CA LEU A 276 -10.11 22.17 -12.35
C LEU A 276 -11.33 22.29 -11.45
N GLU A 277 -12.51 22.31 -12.08
CA GLU A 277 -13.77 22.40 -11.36
C GLU A 277 -14.08 21.05 -10.70
N ILE A 278 -14.27 21.08 -9.38
CA ILE A 278 -14.64 19.91 -8.59
C ILE A 278 -16.16 19.91 -8.39
N ASN A 279 -16.83 18.83 -8.81
CA ASN A 279 -18.22 18.62 -8.43
C ASN A 279 -18.29 18.03 -7.02
N GLU A 280 -18.27 18.90 -6.01
CA GLU A 280 -18.12 18.54 -4.59
C GLU A 280 -19.21 17.56 -4.13
N ASN A 281 -20.49 17.82 -4.46
CA ASN A 281 -21.59 16.97 -4.02
C ASN A 281 -21.48 15.56 -4.57
N SER A 282 -21.19 15.43 -5.89
CA SER A 282 -20.95 14.12 -6.52
C SER A 282 -19.76 13.42 -5.91
N PHE A 283 -18.64 14.13 -5.71
CA PHE A 283 -17.42 13.58 -5.12
C PHE A 283 -17.66 13.04 -3.71
N VAL A 284 -18.33 13.82 -2.85
CA VAL A 284 -18.68 13.42 -1.48
C VAL A 284 -19.57 12.19 -1.49
N GLN A 285 -20.62 12.15 -2.31
CA GLN A 285 -21.54 11.01 -2.39
C GLN A 285 -20.83 9.72 -2.85
N LYS A 286 -19.97 9.81 -3.86
CA LYS A 286 -19.14 8.69 -4.32
C LYS A 286 -18.20 8.20 -3.21
N THR A 287 -17.51 9.12 -2.52
CA THR A 287 -16.60 8.81 -1.42
C THR A 287 -17.33 8.08 -0.28
N ILE A 288 -18.47 8.60 0.15
CA ILE A 288 -19.31 7.97 1.18
C ILE A 288 -19.75 6.58 0.75
N SER A 289 -20.18 6.41 -0.50
CA SER A 289 -20.58 5.11 -1.04
C SER A 289 -19.44 4.09 -0.99
N GLN A 290 -18.21 4.51 -1.29
CA GLN A 290 -17.05 3.63 -1.22
C GLN A 290 -16.69 3.27 0.23
N TYR A 291 -16.74 4.22 1.17
CA TYR A 291 -16.51 3.91 2.59
C TYR A 291 -17.57 2.95 3.17
N LYS A 292 -18.85 3.07 2.73
CA LYS A 292 -19.90 2.10 3.07
C LYS A 292 -19.58 0.69 2.56
N LEU A 293 -19.08 0.56 1.34
CA LEU A 293 -18.67 -0.72 0.77
C LEU A 293 -17.53 -1.40 1.53
N LEU A 294 -16.69 -0.60 2.19
CA LEU A 294 -15.61 -1.08 3.05
C LEU A 294 -16.07 -1.33 4.50
N ASN A 295 -17.36 -1.16 4.83
CA ASN A 295 -17.92 -1.25 6.18
C ASN A 295 -17.26 -0.29 7.19
N LEU A 296 -16.83 0.88 6.73
CA LEU A 296 -16.25 1.92 7.59
C LEU A 296 -17.31 2.86 8.18
N LEU A 297 -18.53 2.80 7.69
CA LEU A 297 -19.65 3.67 8.11
C LEU A 297 -20.78 2.84 8.71
N ASP A 298 -21.24 3.22 9.90
CA ASP A 298 -22.46 2.73 10.50
C ASP A 298 -23.65 3.65 10.14
N LYS A 299 -24.88 3.09 10.10
CA LYS A 299 -26.08 3.83 9.62
C LYS A 299 -26.56 4.88 10.64
N ASN A 300 -26.28 4.72 11.93
CA ASN A 300 -26.97 5.46 13.00
C ASN A 300 -26.06 6.32 13.89
N GLU A 301 -24.74 6.30 13.75
CA GLU A 301 -23.81 7.00 14.65
C GLU A 301 -22.94 8.05 13.94
N GLU A 302 -22.21 8.86 14.71
CA GLU A 302 -21.07 9.60 14.22
C GLU A 302 -19.99 8.62 13.76
N ASN A 303 -19.65 8.70 12.48
CA ASN A 303 -18.72 7.78 11.84
C ASN A 303 -17.29 8.33 11.93
N ILE A 304 -16.55 7.87 12.92
CA ILE A 304 -15.11 8.12 13.05
C ILE A 304 -14.38 6.85 12.63
N PHE A 305 -13.45 6.95 11.71
CA PHE A 305 -12.65 5.85 11.17
C PHE A 305 -11.34 6.39 10.60
N THR A 306 -10.38 5.53 10.31
CA THR A 306 -9.13 5.94 9.67
C THR A 306 -9.15 5.72 8.15
N ASP A 307 -8.45 6.57 7.40
CA ASP A 307 -8.04 6.36 6.01
C ASP A 307 -6.54 6.67 5.93
N LYS A 308 -5.74 5.63 5.73
CA LYS A 308 -4.28 5.71 5.70
C LYS A 308 -3.75 5.62 4.27
N SER A 309 -4.39 6.27 3.32
CA SER A 309 -3.85 6.42 1.97
C SER A 309 -2.77 7.51 1.99
N LEU A 310 -1.51 7.09 1.88
CA LEU A 310 -0.36 7.98 2.10
C LEU A 310 -0.34 9.15 1.12
N GLU A 311 -0.77 8.91 -0.13
CA GLU A 311 -0.84 9.90 -1.21
C GLU A 311 -1.96 10.94 -1.02
N ASN A 312 -2.82 10.78 -0.01
CA ASN A 312 -3.86 11.77 0.31
C ASN A 312 -3.28 13.16 0.65
N PHE A 313 -1.97 13.27 0.90
CA PHE A 313 -1.35 14.59 1.09
C PHE A 313 -1.46 15.49 -0.15
N PHE A 314 -1.57 14.95 -1.36
CA PHE A 314 -1.88 15.73 -2.55
C PHE A 314 -3.31 16.30 -2.51
N PHE A 315 -4.20 15.70 -1.75
CA PHE A 315 -5.61 16.05 -1.69
C PHE A 315 -6.01 16.76 -0.38
N ILE A 316 -5.05 17.28 0.40
CA ILE A 316 -5.36 17.95 1.70
C ILE A 316 -6.37 19.05 1.51
N GLU A 317 -6.23 19.91 0.50
CA GLU A 317 -7.18 20.98 0.24
C GLU A 317 -8.58 20.46 -0.07
N LEU A 318 -8.68 19.48 -0.95
CA LEU A 318 -9.94 18.78 -1.28
C LEU A 318 -10.56 18.15 -0.03
N ILE A 319 -9.76 17.49 0.80
CA ILE A 319 -10.21 16.84 2.04
C ILE A 319 -10.75 17.86 3.03
N VAL A 320 -10.03 18.95 3.27
CA VAL A 320 -10.46 19.99 4.21
C VAL A 320 -11.75 20.68 3.74
N GLU A 321 -11.88 20.88 2.43
CA GLU A 321 -13.07 21.49 1.83
C GLU A 321 -14.29 20.56 1.88
N LEU A 322 -14.14 19.28 1.58
CA LEU A 322 -15.26 18.34 1.46
C LEU A 322 -15.58 17.63 2.78
N PHE A 323 -14.61 17.44 3.65
CA PHE A 323 -14.75 16.79 4.96
C PHE A 323 -14.24 17.70 6.09
N PRO A 324 -14.87 18.87 6.34
CA PRO A 324 -14.36 19.87 7.29
C PRO A 324 -14.30 19.40 8.74
N TYR A 325 -14.93 18.28 9.07
CA TYR A 325 -14.85 17.64 10.40
C TYR A 325 -13.76 16.56 10.48
N SER A 326 -13.01 16.33 9.39
CA SER A 326 -11.88 15.43 9.39
C SER A 326 -10.69 15.93 10.19
N LYS A 327 -9.84 15.02 10.61
CA LYS A 327 -8.52 15.27 11.18
C LYS A 327 -7.44 14.70 10.26
N ILE A 328 -6.30 15.38 10.19
CA ILE A 328 -5.17 14.98 9.36
C ILE A 328 -3.97 14.75 10.26
N VAL A 329 -3.44 13.53 10.21
CA VAL A 329 -2.25 13.11 10.95
C VAL A 329 -1.11 12.87 9.97
N ILE A 330 -0.05 13.67 10.08
CA ILE A 330 1.15 13.53 9.26
C ILE A 330 2.18 12.71 10.01
N CYS A 331 2.54 11.56 9.46
CA CYS A 331 3.59 10.69 10.00
C CYS A 331 4.95 11.19 9.54
N LYS A 332 5.83 11.54 10.49
CA LYS A 332 7.18 12.01 10.23
C LYS A 332 8.21 11.02 10.81
N ARG A 333 9.30 10.84 10.08
CA ARG A 333 10.46 10.04 10.46
C ARG A 333 11.68 10.62 9.77
N ASN A 334 12.90 10.30 10.26
CA ASN A 334 14.11 10.67 9.55
C ASN A 334 14.04 10.25 8.07
N ILE A 335 14.19 11.22 7.17
CA ILE A 335 13.96 11.05 5.73
C ILE A 335 14.98 10.07 5.12
N PHE A 336 16.25 10.13 5.56
CA PHE A 336 17.25 9.24 5.02
C PHE A 336 16.96 7.76 5.35
N GLN A 337 16.46 7.50 6.57
CA GLN A 337 15.99 6.16 6.95
C GLN A 337 14.81 5.70 6.08
N ILE A 338 13.91 6.62 5.76
CA ILE A 338 12.78 6.35 4.86
C ILE A 338 13.28 5.97 3.47
N ILE A 339 14.20 6.74 2.89
CA ILE A 339 14.78 6.48 1.57
C ILE A 339 15.36 5.08 1.51
N ILE A 340 16.27 4.76 2.44
CA ILE A 340 16.90 3.44 2.48
C ILE A 340 15.87 2.34 2.71
N SER A 341 14.93 2.55 3.63
CA SER A 341 13.87 1.57 3.90
C SER A 341 12.95 1.33 2.70
N MET A 342 12.68 2.35 1.88
CA MET A 342 11.95 2.17 0.63
C MET A 342 12.77 1.39 -0.39
N TYR A 343 14.03 1.79 -0.60
CA TYR A 343 14.90 1.19 -1.61
C TYR A 343 15.26 -0.27 -1.29
N GLN A 344 15.32 -0.64 -0.02
CA GLN A 344 15.60 -2.02 0.43
C GLN A 344 14.40 -2.96 0.34
N ASN A 345 13.19 -2.46 0.07
CA ASN A 345 11.97 -3.27 0.06
C ASN A 345 11.31 -3.30 -1.32
N PHE A 346 10.78 -4.44 -1.68
CA PHE A 346 10.02 -4.61 -2.92
C PHE A 346 8.61 -4.04 -2.76
N LEU A 347 8.45 -2.73 -2.97
CA LEU A 347 7.19 -2.01 -2.88
C LEU A 347 6.46 -2.02 -4.23
N SER A 348 6.03 -3.18 -4.68
CA SER A 348 5.50 -3.40 -6.05
C SER A 348 4.28 -2.53 -6.43
N ARG A 349 3.59 -1.94 -5.45
CA ARG A 349 2.46 -1.03 -5.68
C ARG A 349 2.90 0.44 -5.79
N ILE A 350 4.14 0.75 -5.42
CA ILE A 350 4.68 2.12 -5.39
C ILE A 350 5.75 2.23 -6.47
N THR A 351 5.31 2.38 -7.72
CA THR A 351 6.20 2.28 -8.91
C THR A 351 7.35 3.28 -8.90
N TRP A 352 7.11 4.48 -8.39
CA TRP A 352 8.14 5.51 -8.28
C TRP A 352 9.24 5.19 -7.25
N SER A 353 9.00 4.29 -6.30
CA SER A 353 10.01 3.88 -5.32
C SER A 353 11.11 2.97 -5.90
N HIS A 354 11.01 2.64 -7.17
CA HIS A 354 12.00 1.81 -7.88
C HIS A 354 13.07 2.58 -8.63
N SER A 355 13.22 3.87 -8.34
CA SER A 355 14.32 4.72 -8.81
C SER A 355 14.70 5.71 -7.72
N ILE A 356 15.98 5.86 -7.43
CA ILE A 356 16.46 6.84 -6.43
C ILE A 356 16.06 8.26 -6.85
N ASP A 357 16.22 8.61 -8.13
CA ASP A 357 15.81 9.91 -8.64
C ASP A 357 14.32 10.19 -8.39
N ASN A 358 13.48 9.21 -8.68
CA ASN A 358 12.04 9.32 -8.45
C ASN A 358 11.70 9.42 -6.96
N ILE A 359 12.38 8.66 -6.10
CA ILE A 359 12.21 8.74 -4.64
C ILE A 359 12.55 10.15 -4.15
N LEU A 360 13.71 10.67 -4.53
CA LEU A 360 14.17 11.99 -4.08
C LEU A 360 13.25 13.11 -4.58
N GLU A 361 12.81 13.04 -5.83
CA GLU A 361 11.90 14.03 -6.38
C GLU A 361 10.49 13.98 -5.76
N TYR A 362 9.99 12.77 -5.49
CA TYR A 362 8.73 12.61 -4.77
C TYR A 362 8.80 13.18 -3.34
N ILE A 363 9.92 12.95 -2.64
CA ILE A 363 10.15 13.49 -1.30
C ILE A 363 10.25 15.02 -1.34
N ASP A 364 10.94 15.59 -2.32
CA ASP A 364 11.04 17.04 -2.49
C ASP A 364 9.66 17.69 -2.69
N ASN A 365 8.83 17.09 -3.54
CA ASN A 365 7.44 17.51 -3.72
C ASN A 365 6.64 17.38 -2.41
N TYR A 366 6.77 16.24 -1.71
CA TYR A 366 6.09 16.00 -0.44
C TYR A 366 6.43 17.06 0.59
N LEU A 367 7.71 17.37 0.80
CA LEU A 367 8.16 18.36 1.78
C LEU A 367 7.55 19.75 1.51
N LYS A 368 7.60 20.19 0.23
CA LYS A 368 7.04 21.49 -0.18
C LYS A 368 5.53 21.56 0.02
N ILE A 369 4.82 20.50 -0.33
CA ILE A 369 3.35 20.43 -0.22
C ILE A 369 2.93 20.41 1.24
N ILE A 370 3.55 19.58 2.07
CA ILE A 370 3.22 19.46 3.50
C ILE A 370 3.52 20.75 4.25
N ASP A 371 4.66 21.40 4.00
CA ASP A 371 4.99 22.67 4.63
C ASP A 371 3.95 23.76 4.31
N ASN A 372 3.54 23.85 3.05
CA ASN A 372 2.49 24.77 2.63
C ASN A 372 1.16 24.51 3.33
N PHE A 373 0.71 23.25 3.40
CA PHE A 373 -0.59 22.94 4.02
C PHE A 373 -0.56 23.03 5.55
N LYS A 374 0.56 22.76 6.20
CA LYS A 374 0.72 22.97 7.64
C LYS A 374 0.57 24.46 8.01
N LYS A 375 1.09 25.36 7.17
CA LYS A 375 0.91 26.81 7.34
C LYS A 375 -0.54 27.24 7.08
N LYS A 376 -1.18 26.65 6.05
CA LYS A 376 -2.55 27.01 5.65
C LYS A 376 -3.62 26.47 6.62
N TYR A 377 -3.44 25.28 7.18
CA TYR A 377 -4.43 24.56 8.00
C TYR A 377 -3.85 24.07 9.35
N PRO A 378 -3.27 24.93 10.20
CA PRO A 378 -2.57 24.51 11.41
C PRO A 378 -3.45 23.77 12.42
N SER A 379 -4.75 24.11 12.52
CA SER A 379 -5.71 23.46 13.43
C SER A 379 -6.23 22.10 12.93
N LYS A 380 -6.01 21.77 11.66
CA LYS A 380 -6.47 20.53 11.01
C LYS A 380 -5.40 19.45 10.92
N ILE A 381 -4.13 19.83 11.02
CA ILE A 381 -2.98 18.97 10.78
C ILE A 381 -2.17 18.81 12.07
N TYR A 382 -1.98 17.55 12.47
CA TYR A 382 -1.08 17.17 13.56
C TYR A 382 0.07 16.34 13.03
N THR A 383 1.29 16.61 13.48
CA THR A 383 2.47 15.82 13.06
C THR A 383 2.91 14.91 14.20
N VAL A 384 3.03 13.62 13.89
CA VAL A 384 3.58 12.61 14.81
C VAL A 384 4.97 12.21 14.33
N GLU A 385 5.98 12.44 15.15
CA GLU A 385 7.34 11.94 14.91
C GLU A 385 7.47 10.51 15.44
N LEU A 386 7.76 9.58 14.54
CA LEU A 386 7.84 8.15 14.88
C LEU A 386 8.91 7.88 15.96
N ASP A 387 10.07 8.49 15.85
CA ASP A 387 11.18 8.26 16.78
C ASP A 387 10.85 8.80 18.18
N GLU A 388 10.09 9.88 18.28
CA GLU A 388 9.59 10.39 19.57
C GLU A 388 8.47 9.51 20.13
N LEU A 389 7.53 9.09 19.27
CA LEU A 389 6.44 8.17 19.66
C LEU A 389 7.00 6.87 20.25
N THR A 390 8.08 6.35 19.68
CA THR A 390 8.70 5.12 20.17
C THR A 390 9.45 5.30 21.49
N ARG A 391 9.96 6.51 21.77
CA ARG A 391 10.63 6.86 23.06
C ARG A 391 9.65 7.22 24.18
N ASN A 392 8.57 7.93 23.84
CA ASN A 392 7.56 8.42 24.79
C ASN A 392 6.14 8.08 24.33
N PRO A 393 5.79 6.77 24.24
CA PRO A 393 4.54 6.33 23.61
C PRO A 393 3.29 6.79 24.38
N VAL A 394 3.37 6.90 25.71
CA VAL A 394 2.21 7.25 26.56
C VAL A 394 1.79 8.70 26.31
N ASN A 395 2.70 9.66 26.42
CA ASN A 395 2.34 11.07 26.28
C ASN A 395 1.95 11.41 24.85
N LEU A 396 2.74 10.97 23.86
CA LEU A 396 2.45 11.26 22.46
C LEU A 396 1.17 10.59 21.95
N SER A 397 0.83 9.40 22.45
CA SER A 397 -0.47 8.82 22.13
C SER A 397 -1.62 9.61 22.75
N LYS A 398 -1.49 10.13 23.99
CA LYS A 398 -2.49 11.04 24.59
C LYS A 398 -2.74 12.27 23.74
N ASP A 399 -1.66 12.96 23.32
CA ASP A 399 -1.74 14.17 22.51
C ASP A 399 -2.40 13.85 21.16
N LEU A 400 -2.05 12.75 20.52
CA LEU A 400 -2.64 12.30 19.27
C LEU A 400 -4.14 12.02 19.41
N PHE A 401 -4.57 11.35 20.48
CA PHE A 401 -5.99 11.08 20.76
C PHE A 401 -6.76 12.36 21.02
N ASN A 402 -6.21 13.29 21.82
CA ASN A 402 -6.79 14.62 22.08
C ASN A 402 -6.99 15.40 20.79
N PHE A 403 -5.98 15.43 19.91
CA PHE A 403 -6.10 16.07 18.60
C PHE A 403 -7.21 15.45 17.75
N CYS A 404 -7.34 14.11 17.76
CA CYS A 404 -8.35 13.39 17.00
C CYS A 404 -9.75 13.41 17.64
N ASN A 405 -9.93 14.06 18.80
CA ASN A 405 -11.15 14.06 19.60
C ASN A 405 -11.61 12.62 19.98
N LEU A 406 -10.65 11.77 20.33
CA LEU A 406 -10.87 10.40 20.77
C LEU A 406 -10.57 10.26 22.26
N GLU A 407 -11.29 9.35 22.93
CA GLU A 407 -10.97 8.96 24.31
C GLU A 407 -9.73 8.07 24.34
N TRP A 408 -8.71 8.53 25.05
CA TRP A 408 -7.49 7.78 25.23
C TRP A 408 -7.65 6.67 26.30
N ASP A 409 -7.00 5.54 26.06
CA ASP A 409 -6.82 4.46 27.04
C ASP A 409 -5.42 3.85 26.81
N LEU A 410 -4.74 3.43 27.88
CA LEU A 410 -3.41 2.83 27.82
C LEU A 410 -3.39 1.57 26.91
N LYS A 411 -4.52 0.87 26.78
CA LYS A 411 -4.69 -0.29 25.89
C LYS A 411 -4.37 0.03 24.44
N CYS A 412 -4.44 1.30 24.01
CA CYS A 412 -4.06 1.67 22.64
C CYS A 412 -2.61 1.30 22.30
N LEU A 413 -1.73 1.20 23.30
CA LEU A 413 -0.33 0.77 23.14
C LEU A 413 -0.17 -0.77 23.11
N GLU A 414 -1.25 -1.50 23.40
CA GLU A 414 -1.32 -2.96 23.31
C GLU A 414 -2.02 -3.45 22.02
N PHE A 415 -2.09 -2.58 21.00
CA PHE A 415 -2.72 -2.87 19.69
C PHE A 415 -2.26 -4.22 19.09
N TYR A 416 -1.05 -4.65 19.38
CA TYR A 416 -0.48 -5.92 18.90
C TYR A 416 -1.16 -7.17 19.47
N LYS A 417 -1.97 -7.03 20.52
CA LYS A 417 -2.80 -8.09 21.09
C LYS A 417 -4.12 -8.27 20.34
N ARG A 418 -4.46 -7.37 19.42
CA ARG A 418 -5.71 -7.39 18.65
C ARG A 418 -5.55 -8.20 17.37
N ASP A 419 -6.39 -9.22 17.21
CA ASP A 419 -6.41 -10.10 16.02
C ASP A 419 -7.24 -9.52 14.86
N ASP A 420 -8.12 -8.53 15.15
CA ASP A 420 -8.98 -7.89 14.16
C ASP A 420 -8.27 -6.76 13.37
N LEU A 421 -7.12 -6.29 13.84
CA LEU A 421 -6.32 -5.31 13.11
C LEU A 421 -5.54 -5.99 11.97
N VAL A 422 -6.02 -5.73 10.77
CA VAL A 422 -5.41 -6.25 9.54
C VAL A 422 -4.55 -5.19 8.88
N SER A 423 -3.34 -5.54 8.48
CA SER A 423 -2.46 -4.66 7.73
C SER A 423 -1.93 -5.37 6.48
N LYS A 424 -2.12 -4.74 5.32
CA LYS A 424 -1.62 -5.20 4.01
C LYS A 424 -0.32 -4.50 3.59
N THR A 425 0.31 -3.78 4.52
CA THR A 425 1.51 -2.99 4.25
C THR A 425 2.79 -3.80 4.44
N ALA A 426 3.88 -3.33 3.86
CA ALA A 426 5.21 -3.89 4.07
C ALA A 426 5.67 -3.85 5.56
N SER A 427 4.94 -3.11 6.41
CA SER A 427 5.21 -3.01 7.86
C SER A 427 4.37 -3.99 8.71
N ASN A 428 3.56 -4.86 8.09
CA ASN A 428 2.63 -5.73 8.81
C ASN A 428 3.30 -6.52 9.95
N LEU A 429 4.42 -7.16 9.67
CA LEU A 429 5.13 -7.94 10.68
C LEU A 429 5.72 -7.07 11.81
N GLN A 430 6.13 -5.84 11.49
CA GLN A 430 6.73 -4.92 12.46
C GLN A 430 5.72 -4.43 13.50
N VAL A 431 4.44 -4.33 13.13
CA VAL A 431 3.35 -3.87 14.02
C VAL A 431 2.66 -5.02 14.76
N ARG A 432 3.16 -6.25 14.68
CA ARG A 432 2.63 -7.42 15.43
C ARG A 432 3.32 -7.64 16.76
N GLY A 433 4.21 -6.76 17.16
CA GLY A 433 4.91 -6.78 18.45
C GLY A 433 4.76 -5.46 19.20
N LYS A 434 5.39 -5.41 20.39
CA LYS A 434 5.48 -4.16 21.17
C LYS A 434 6.20 -3.08 20.37
N ILE A 435 5.92 -1.83 20.71
CA ILE A 435 6.63 -0.67 20.15
C ILE A 435 8.12 -0.83 20.46
N PHE A 436 8.97 -0.68 19.44
CA PHE A 436 10.42 -0.72 19.58
C PHE A 436 11.06 0.45 18.85
N SER A 437 12.16 0.95 19.39
CA SER A 437 12.95 1.98 18.73
C SER A 437 13.87 1.33 17.68
N ASN A 438 13.93 1.94 16.49
CA ASN A 438 14.90 1.54 15.49
C ASN A 438 16.27 2.19 15.74
N ASP A 439 17.33 1.41 15.59
CA ASP A 439 18.69 1.97 15.56
C ASP A 439 18.90 2.75 14.25
N ALA A 440 19.00 4.06 14.37
CA ALA A 440 19.25 4.96 13.26
C ALA A 440 20.64 4.74 12.62
N LYS A 441 21.62 4.26 13.41
CA LYS A 441 23.01 4.10 12.96
C LYS A 441 23.17 3.12 11.81
N LYS A 442 22.29 2.11 11.71
CA LYS A 442 22.34 1.11 10.63
C LYS A 442 22.15 1.69 9.23
N TYR A 443 21.61 2.91 9.10
CA TYR A 443 21.38 3.55 7.80
C TYR A 443 22.52 4.47 7.37
N ILE A 444 23.36 4.92 8.31
CA ILE A 444 24.48 5.85 8.05
C ILE A 444 25.46 5.30 7.02
N VAL A 445 25.66 4.00 7.02
CA VAL A 445 26.59 3.30 6.12
C VAL A 445 26.23 3.43 4.62
N TYR A 446 25.01 3.87 4.30
CA TYR A 446 24.58 4.07 2.91
C TYR A 446 24.78 5.50 2.40
N LYS A 447 25.29 6.43 3.22
CA LYS A 447 25.40 7.86 2.82
C LYS A 447 26.19 8.07 1.54
N GLU A 448 27.28 7.33 1.34
CA GLU A 448 28.15 7.47 0.18
C GLU A 448 27.40 7.30 -1.16
N PHE A 449 26.36 6.47 -1.21
CA PHE A 449 25.57 6.24 -2.43
C PHE A 449 24.69 7.44 -2.82
N PHE A 450 24.54 8.43 -1.93
CA PHE A 450 23.70 9.60 -2.13
C PHE A 450 24.48 10.89 -2.37
N HIS A 451 25.81 10.86 -2.29
CA HIS A 451 26.66 12.02 -2.58
C HIS A 451 26.37 12.67 -3.95
N PRO A 452 26.09 11.92 -5.05
CA PRO A 452 25.79 12.53 -6.35
C PRO A 452 24.54 13.43 -6.36
N TYR A 453 23.65 13.26 -5.36
CA TYR A 453 22.38 13.98 -5.29
C TYR A 453 22.39 15.22 -4.39
N LEU A 454 23.48 15.45 -3.60
CA LEU A 454 23.55 16.54 -2.64
C LEU A 454 23.41 17.93 -3.24
N ASN A 455 23.91 18.13 -4.47
CA ASN A 455 23.81 19.43 -5.14
C ASN A 455 22.40 19.68 -5.72
N LYS A 456 21.61 18.64 -5.90
CA LYS A 456 20.25 18.75 -6.46
C LYS A 456 19.19 18.97 -5.39
N TYR A 457 19.40 18.42 -4.19
CA TYR A 457 18.43 18.46 -3.08
C TYR A 457 19.09 18.97 -1.80
N GLU A 458 18.84 20.24 -1.46
CA GLU A 458 19.47 20.88 -0.31
C GLU A 458 19.11 20.22 1.02
N TRP A 459 17.84 19.85 1.17
CA TRP A 459 17.35 19.13 2.35
C TRP A 459 18.05 17.77 2.59
N LEU A 460 18.64 17.18 1.55
CA LEU A 460 19.35 15.91 1.68
C LEU A 460 20.64 16.08 2.48
N LYS A 461 21.29 17.26 2.42
CA LYS A 461 22.48 17.59 3.23
C LYS A 461 22.20 17.60 4.71
N GLU A 462 20.98 18.03 5.10
CA GLU A 462 20.57 18.13 6.51
C GLU A 462 20.29 16.77 7.16
N VAL A 463 19.96 15.76 6.35
CA VAL A 463 19.54 14.45 6.85
C VAL A 463 20.61 13.36 6.69
N LEU A 464 21.70 13.63 5.96
CA LEU A 464 22.88 12.80 5.84
C LEU A 464 23.91 13.14 6.92
#